data_00ca88e552610209287948c51c1d1ed9
#
_entry.id   00ca88e552610209287948c51c1d1ed9
#
_cell.length_a   1.000
_cell.length_b   1.000
_cell.length_c   1.000
_cell.angle_alpha   90.00
_cell.angle_beta   90.00
_cell.angle_gamma   90.00
#
_symmetry.space_group_name_H-M   'P 1'
#
loop_
_entity.id
_entity.type
_entity.pdbx_description
1 polymer ?
#
loop_
_entity_poly.entity_id
_entity_poly.type
_entity_poly.pdbx_seq_one_letter_code
_entity_poly.pdbx_strand_id
1 'polypeptide(L)' 'MYWFEFCPKHIESKYELLVFKDNQPFLPLTDYYHDCLGRIDKSSALSYLKCLLPFFKWLERESHYLGV' A
#
# COMPACT_ATOMS: atom_id res chain seq x y z
N MET A 1 -8.18 -6.37 6.02
CA MET A 1 -8.58 -5.18 5.27
C MET A 1 -7.37 -4.31 4.98
N TYR A 2 -7.27 -3.78 3.76
CA TYR A 2 -6.16 -2.92 3.33
C TYR A 2 -6.62 -1.48 3.21
N TRP A 3 -5.80 -0.54 3.69
CA TRP A 3 -6.02 0.89 3.49
C TRP A 3 -4.68 1.60 3.53
N PHE A 4 -4.67 2.89 3.29
CA PHE A 4 -3.44 3.66 3.40
C PHE A 4 -3.72 5.02 4.04
N GLU A 5 -2.68 5.60 4.63
CA GLU A 5 -2.73 6.92 5.24
C GLU A 5 -1.43 7.66 4.91
N PHE A 6 -1.54 8.96 4.69
CA PHE A 6 -0.36 9.79 4.49
C PHE A 6 0.27 10.10 5.84
N CYS A 7 1.61 10.05 5.88
CA CYS A 7 2.34 10.40 7.09
C CYS A 7 2.30 11.91 7.31
N PRO A 8 2.08 12.38 8.55
CA PRO A 8 2.13 13.80 8.85
C PRO A 8 3.51 14.37 8.55
N LYS A 9 3.54 15.61 8.01
CA LYS A 9 4.81 16.23 7.62
C LYS A 9 5.74 16.53 8.78
N HIS A 10 5.18 16.66 9.98
CA HIS A 10 5.98 16.98 11.18
C HIS A 10 6.62 15.74 11.81
N ILE A 11 6.34 14.56 11.30
CA ILE A 11 6.95 13.32 11.78
C ILE A 11 8.06 12.93 10.82
N GLU A 12 9.27 12.78 11.32
CA GLU A 12 10.38 12.31 10.51
C GLU A 12 10.18 10.84 10.20
N SER A 13 9.96 10.54 8.92
CA SER A 13 9.78 9.18 8.45
C SER A 13 10.29 9.11 7.03
N LYS A 14 10.93 8.00 6.70
CA LYS A 14 11.35 7.77 5.31
C LYS A 14 10.16 7.51 4.40
N TYR A 15 9.00 7.27 4.95
CA TYR A 15 7.80 6.99 4.17
C TYR A 15 6.89 8.21 4.16
N GLU A 16 6.45 8.60 2.99
CA GLU A 16 5.46 9.65 2.82
C GLU A 16 4.05 9.12 3.07
N LEU A 17 3.85 7.82 2.82
CA LEU A 17 2.56 7.16 2.92
C LEU A 17 2.78 5.75 3.47
N LEU A 18 1.89 5.30 4.33
CA LEU A 18 1.93 3.94 4.86
C LEU A 18 0.68 3.19 4.43
N VAL A 19 0.88 1.98 3.92
CA VAL A 19 -0.20 1.05 3.63
C VAL A 19 -0.36 0.14 4.84
N PHE A 20 -1.61 -0.12 5.22
CA PHE A 20 -1.93 -0.95 6.37
C PHE A 20 -2.70 -2.19 5.95
N LYS A 21 -2.43 -3.27 6.65
CA LYS A 21 -3.19 -4.51 6.53
C LYS A 21 -3.57 -4.95 7.94
N ASP A 22 -4.88 -5.04 8.21
CA ASP A 22 -5.40 -5.48 9.51
C ASP A 22 -4.79 -4.74 10.69
N ASN A 23 -4.76 -3.40 10.59
CA ASN A 23 -4.26 -2.48 11.62
C ASN A 23 -2.75 -2.54 11.81
N GLN A 24 -2.00 -3.13 10.88
CA GLN A 24 -0.53 -3.17 10.93
C GLN A 24 0.06 -2.64 9.64
N PRO A 25 1.21 -1.95 9.70
CA PRO A 25 1.87 -1.49 8.48
C PRO A 25 2.20 -2.67 7.57
N PHE A 26 1.91 -2.51 6.28
CA PHE A 26 2.20 -3.52 5.28
C PHE A 26 3.30 -2.99 4.36
N LEU A 27 4.53 -3.34 4.67
CA LEU A 27 5.70 -2.77 3.99
C LEU A 27 5.81 -3.13 2.51
N PRO A 28 5.44 -4.33 2.04
CA PRO A 28 5.56 -4.64 0.61
C PRO A 28 4.86 -3.64 -0.29
N LEU A 29 3.62 -3.24 0.03
CA LEU A 29 2.92 -2.22 -0.75
C LEU A 29 3.42 -0.83 -0.49
N THR A 30 3.83 -0.54 0.74
CA THR A 30 4.42 0.75 1.10
C THR A 30 5.69 0.98 0.30
N ASP A 31 6.57 -0.01 0.24
CA ASP A 31 7.82 0.08 -0.51
C ASP A 31 7.56 0.15 -2.01
N TYR A 32 6.57 -0.59 -2.51
CA TYR A 32 6.16 -0.53 -3.91
C TYR A 32 5.75 0.89 -4.31
N TYR A 33 4.91 1.51 -3.47
CA TYR A 33 4.46 2.88 -3.73
C TYR A 33 5.65 3.84 -3.81
N HIS A 34 6.58 3.74 -2.87
CA HIS A 34 7.74 4.64 -2.84
C HIS A 34 8.71 4.38 -3.99
N ASP A 35 8.82 3.14 -4.43
CA ASP A 35 9.58 2.81 -5.63
C ASP A 35 8.95 3.46 -6.86
N CYS A 36 7.62 3.42 -6.96
CA CYS A 36 6.91 4.07 -8.05
C CYS A 36 7.13 5.57 -8.08
N LEU A 37 7.23 6.22 -6.91
CA LEU A 37 7.48 7.66 -6.86
C LEU A 37 8.80 8.07 -7.50
N GLY A 38 9.76 7.17 -7.56
CA GLY A 38 11.02 7.41 -8.22
C GLY A 38 10.96 7.26 -9.74
N ARG A 39 9.87 6.74 -10.28
CA ARG A 39 9.72 6.43 -11.71
C ARG A 39 8.61 7.22 -12.37
N ILE A 40 7.54 7.52 -11.65
CA ILE A 40 6.35 8.18 -12.17
C ILE A 40 5.92 9.26 -11.18
N ASP A 41 5.00 10.11 -11.61
CA ASP A 41 4.51 11.17 -10.74
C ASP A 41 3.61 10.62 -9.63
N LYS A 42 3.39 11.45 -8.62
CA LYS A 42 2.64 11.06 -7.43
C LYS A 42 1.20 10.66 -7.75
N SER A 43 0.54 11.38 -8.66
CA SER A 43 -0.84 11.06 -9.04
C SER A 43 -0.95 9.67 -9.64
N SER A 44 0.00 9.32 -10.53
CA SER A 44 0.02 8.00 -11.15
C SER A 44 0.33 6.92 -10.13
N ALA A 45 1.28 7.18 -9.23
CA ALA A 45 1.62 6.23 -8.17
C ALA A 45 0.42 5.94 -7.28
N LEU A 46 -0.32 6.98 -6.89
CA LEU A 46 -1.53 6.81 -6.10
C LEU A 46 -2.60 6.02 -6.84
N SER A 47 -2.75 6.28 -8.14
CA SER A 47 -3.72 5.54 -8.95
C SER A 47 -3.38 4.05 -8.98
N TYR A 48 -2.12 3.72 -9.17
CA TYR A 48 -1.68 2.32 -9.15
C TYR A 48 -1.92 1.68 -7.78
N LEU A 49 -1.62 2.39 -6.71
CA LEU A 49 -1.86 1.87 -5.37
C LEU A 49 -3.34 1.59 -5.15
N LYS A 50 -4.22 2.52 -5.54
CA LYS A 50 -5.65 2.35 -5.41
C LYS A 50 -6.18 1.16 -6.21
N CYS A 51 -5.56 0.88 -7.36
CA CYS A 51 -5.92 -0.30 -8.17
C CYS A 51 -5.42 -1.59 -7.53
N LEU A 52 -4.28 -1.55 -6.86
CA LEU A 52 -3.69 -2.73 -6.24
C LEU A 52 -4.39 -3.16 -4.96
N LEU A 53 -4.94 -2.21 -4.19
CA LEU A 53 -5.60 -2.56 -2.94
C LEU A 53 -6.74 -3.56 -3.11
N PRO A 54 -7.67 -3.39 -4.06
CA PRO A 54 -8.70 -4.39 -4.30
C PRO A 54 -8.12 -5.74 -4.74
N PHE A 55 -7.05 -5.71 -5.53
CA PHE A 55 -6.39 -6.92 -5.97
C PHE A 55 -5.82 -7.71 -4.78
N PHE A 56 -5.17 -7.02 -3.84
CA PHE A 56 -4.64 -7.68 -2.66
C PHE A 56 -5.74 -8.20 -1.75
N LYS A 57 -6.85 -7.50 -1.65
CA LYS A 57 -8.02 -8.00 -0.92
C LYS A 57 -8.54 -9.29 -1.54
N TRP A 58 -8.57 -9.34 -2.87
CA TRP A 58 -9.00 -10.53 -3.58
C TRP A 58 -8.03 -11.68 -3.34
N LEU A 59 -6.72 -11.43 -3.43
CA LEU A 59 -5.71 -12.45 -3.16
C LEU A 59 -5.81 -13.02 -1.75
N GLU A 60 -6.04 -12.15 -0.78
CA GLU A 60 -6.20 -12.58 0.61
C GLU A 60 -7.39 -13.52 0.75
N ARG A 61 -8.50 -13.19 0.11
CA ARG A 61 -9.69 -14.04 0.13
C ARG A 61 -9.43 -15.38 -0.53
N GLU A 62 -8.79 -15.38 -1.70
CA GLU A 62 -8.50 -16.62 -2.43
C GLU A 62 -7.49 -17.49 -1.69
N SER A 63 -6.46 -16.89 -1.09
CA SER A 63 -5.47 -17.63 -0.30
C SER A 63 -6.15 -18.33 0.88
N HIS A 64 -7.06 -17.63 1.54
CA HIS A 64 -7.80 -18.20 2.64
C HIS A 64 -8.69 -19.35 2.17
N TYR A 65 -9.35 -19.15 1.04
CA TYR A 65 -10.23 -20.15 0.43
C TYR A 65 -9.46 -21.40 0.04
N LEU A 66 -8.25 -21.23 -0.48
CA LEU A 66 -7.40 -22.35 -0.90
C LEU A 66 -6.68 -23.02 0.27
N GLY A 67 -6.85 -22.52 1.49
CA GLY A 67 -6.21 -23.10 2.65
C GLY A 67 -4.75 -22.77 2.78
N VAL A 68 -4.31 -21.71 2.16
CA VAL A 68 -2.90 -21.29 2.14
C VAL A 68 -2.67 -20.14 3.10
#